data_d7e7ae1059b82018c93eb923f6bcb60d
#
_entry.id   d7e7ae1059b82018c93eb923f6bcb60d
#
_cell.length_a   1.000
_cell.length_b   1.000
_cell.length_c   1.000
_cell.angle_alpha   90.00
_cell.angle_beta   90.00
_cell.angle_gamma   90.00
#
_symmetry.space_group_name_H-M   'P 1'
#
loop_
_entity.id
_entity.type
_entity.pdbx_description
1 polymer ?
#
loop_
_entity_poly.entity_id
_entity_poly.type
_entity_poly.pdbx_seq_one_letter_code
_entity_poly.pdbx_strand_id
1 'polypeptide(L)' 'MNTHNDWKNLLSIFNEDLEKTGYSLFIVEPEEGFYDCEILKNGELVETYAENYYEDELSDLITDAAHHVLTYLAR' A
#
# COMPACT_ATOMS: atom_id res chain seq x y z
N MET A 1 -2.46 3.01 -23.60
CA MET A 1 -2.60 3.23 -22.17
C MET A 1 -1.35 2.74 -21.44
N ASN A 2 -0.84 3.50 -20.55
CA ASN A 2 0.37 3.16 -19.82
C ASN A 2 0.03 2.46 -18.50
N THR A 3 0.28 1.16 -18.42
CA THR A 3 -0.03 0.36 -17.23
C THR A 3 0.91 0.63 -16.06
N HIS A 4 2.04 1.30 -16.29
CA HIS A 4 3.02 1.57 -15.25
C HIS A 4 2.50 2.46 -14.13
N ASN A 5 1.46 3.26 -14.40
CA ASN A 5 0.89 4.17 -13.41
C ASN A 5 -0.45 3.72 -12.82
N ASP A 6 -0.92 2.54 -13.22
CA ASP A 6 -2.20 2.03 -12.71
C ASP A 6 -2.18 1.84 -11.20
N TRP A 7 -1.04 1.46 -10.65
CA TRP A 7 -0.90 1.28 -9.20
C TRP A 7 -1.09 2.58 -8.43
N LYS A 8 -0.75 3.73 -9.04
CA LYS A 8 -0.96 5.04 -8.37
C LYS A 8 -2.43 5.34 -8.20
N ASN A 9 -3.23 5.03 -9.20
CA ASN A 9 -4.67 5.21 -9.12
C ASN A 9 -5.28 4.25 -8.09
N LEU A 10 -4.83 3.01 -8.10
CA LEU A 10 -5.29 2.02 -7.15
C LEU A 10 -4.94 2.42 -5.71
N LEU A 11 -3.72 2.90 -5.50
CA LEU A 11 -3.28 3.37 -4.20
C LEU A 11 -4.16 4.52 -3.71
N SER A 12 -4.47 5.46 -4.60
CA SER A 12 -5.34 6.59 -4.28
C SER A 12 -6.75 6.13 -3.88
N ILE A 13 -7.30 5.16 -4.61
CA ILE A 13 -8.62 4.61 -4.32
C ILE A 13 -8.64 3.95 -2.95
N PHE A 14 -7.65 3.11 -2.64
CA PHE A 14 -7.59 2.45 -1.34
C PHE A 14 -7.37 3.44 -0.20
N ASN A 15 -6.52 4.45 -0.40
CA ASN A 15 -6.31 5.46 0.64
C ASN A 15 -7.58 6.26 0.90
N GLU A 16 -8.37 6.52 -0.12
CA GLU A 16 -9.66 7.18 0.04
C GLU A 16 -10.61 6.31 0.87
N ASP A 17 -10.66 5.01 0.55
CA ASP A 17 -11.51 4.07 1.29
C ASP A 17 -11.05 3.92 2.74
N LEU A 18 -9.75 3.97 3.00
CA LEU A 18 -9.20 3.78 4.34
C LEU A 18 -9.24 5.06 5.19
N GLU A 19 -9.52 6.20 4.58
CA GLU A 19 -9.48 7.50 5.27
C GLU A 19 -10.27 7.50 6.58
N LYS A 20 -11.44 6.90 6.59
CA LYS A 20 -12.30 6.84 7.77
C LYS A 20 -11.71 6.05 8.92
N THR A 21 -10.79 5.14 8.62
CA THR A 21 -10.15 4.31 9.65
C THR A 21 -8.94 4.99 10.27
N GLY A 22 -8.46 6.06 9.65
CA GLY A 22 -7.21 6.71 10.03
C GLY A 22 -5.97 6.05 9.45
N TYR A 23 -6.13 4.93 8.75
CA TYR A 23 -5.01 4.24 8.10
C TYR A 23 -4.75 4.80 6.71
N SER A 24 -3.50 4.74 6.30
CA SER A 24 -3.09 5.10 4.94
C SER A 24 -1.94 4.19 4.50
N LEU A 25 -1.77 4.08 3.19
CA LEU A 25 -0.74 3.25 2.58
C LEU A 25 0.22 4.13 1.80
N PHE A 26 1.49 3.76 1.86
CA PHE A 26 2.54 4.50 1.17
C PHE A 26 3.53 3.51 0.56
N ILE A 27 3.85 3.69 -0.73
CA ILE A 27 4.78 2.80 -1.42
C ILE A 27 6.19 3.37 -1.32
N VAL A 28 7.12 2.53 -0.90
CA VAL A 28 8.54 2.89 -0.80
C VAL A 28 9.37 1.87 -1.57
N GLU A 29 10.56 2.28 -1.97
CA GLU A 29 11.52 1.42 -2.68
C GLU A 29 12.78 1.35 -1.84
N PRO A 30 12.84 0.45 -0.83
CA PRO A 30 14.01 0.37 0.06
C PRO A 30 15.27 -0.11 -0.66
N GLU A 31 15.11 -0.90 -1.71
CA GLU A 31 16.19 -1.33 -2.57
C GLU A 31 15.74 -1.19 -4.02
N GLU A 32 16.67 -0.92 -4.92
CA GLU A 32 16.37 -0.77 -6.32
C GLU A 32 15.63 -2.00 -6.85
N GLY A 33 14.46 -1.79 -7.41
CA GLY A 33 13.63 -2.84 -7.99
C GLY A 33 12.73 -3.58 -7.03
N PHE A 34 12.85 -3.32 -5.72
CA PHE A 34 12.00 -3.96 -4.71
C PHE A 34 11.18 -2.91 -3.97
N TYR A 35 9.92 -3.23 -3.73
CA TYR A 35 8.96 -2.29 -3.17
C TYR A 35 8.28 -2.84 -1.93
N ASP A 36 8.08 -1.97 -0.94
CA ASP A 36 7.34 -2.27 0.26
C ASP A 36 6.16 -1.30 0.37
N CYS A 37 5.14 -1.70 1.12
CA CYS A 37 4.04 -0.80 1.45
C CYS A 37 4.10 -0.46 2.93
N GLU A 38 4.29 0.82 3.23
CA GLU A 38 4.23 1.30 4.61
C GLU A 38 2.78 1.55 4.97
N ILE A 39 2.40 1.12 6.17
CA ILE A 39 1.05 1.30 6.70
C ILE A 39 1.15 2.31 7.84
N LEU A 40 0.43 3.41 7.70
CA LEU A 40 0.43 4.49 8.67
C LEU A 40 -0.93 4.59 9.36
N LYS A 41 -0.91 4.96 10.63
CA LYS A 41 -2.11 5.27 11.40
C LYS A 41 -2.02 6.71 11.86
N ASN A 42 -2.93 7.55 11.39
CA ASN A 42 -2.92 8.99 11.69
C ASN A 42 -1.56 9.64 11.40
N GLY A 43 -0.93 9.20 10.31
CA GLY A 43 0.36 9.74 9.87
C GLY A 43 1.59 9.11 10.48
N GLU A 44 1.43 8.16 11.40
CA GLU A 44 2.55 7.47 12.04
C GLU A 44 2.71 6.05 11.48
N LEU A 45 3.94 5.68 11.15
CA LEU A 45 4.24 4.34 10.66
C LEU A 45 3.98 3.32 11.75
N VAL A 46 3.10 2.37 11.47
CA VAL A 46 2.77 1.30 12.42
C VAL A 46 3.20 -0.08 11.94
N GLU A 47 3.34 -0.26 10.63
CA GLU A 47 3.72 -1.55 10.07
C GLU A 47 4.27 -1.37 8.67
N THR A 48 5.17 -2.26 8.26
CA THR A 48 5.67 -2.32 6.89
C THR A 48 5.29 -3.67 6.30
N TYR A 49 4.54 -3.63 5.21
CA TYR A 49 4.17 -4.84 4.48
C TYR A 49 5.25 -5.10 3.44
N ALA A 50 6.17 -5.98 3.76
CA ALA A 50 7.38 -6.21 2.96
C ALA A 50 7.50 -7.68 2.59
N GLU A 51 7.21 -8.01 1.33
CA GLU A 51 7.31 -9.38 0.83
C GLU A 51 8.04 -9.43 -0.51
N ASN A 52 9.00 -8.51 -0.72
CA ASN A 52 9.86 -8.50 -1.91
C ASN A 52 9.08 -8.39 -3.22
N TYR A 53 8.17 -7.45 -3.28
CA TYR A 53 7.42 -7.19 -4.51
C TYR A 53 8.27 -6.45 -5.53
N TYR A 54 8.06 -6.78 -6.80
CA TYR A 54 8.70 -6.10 -7.93
C TYR A 54 7.75 -5.03 -8.49
N GLU A 55 8.29 -4.20 -9.39
CA GLU A 55 7.51 -3.10 -9.97
C GLU A 55 6.21 -3.55 -10.64
N ASP A 56 6.24 -4.67 -11.35
CA ASP A 56 5.04 -5.19 -12.02
C ASP A 56 4.04 -5.82 -11.05
N GLU A 57 4.39 -5.91 -9.78
CA GLU A 57 3.53 -6.48 -8.74
C GLU A 57 2.98 -5.41 -7.79
N LEU A 58 3.17 -4.13 -8.10
CA LEU A 58 2.74 -3.05 -7.21
C LEU A 58 1.24 -3.05 -6.93
N SER A 59 0.42 -3.41 -7.94
CA SER A 59 -1.02 -3.51 -7.73
C SER A 59 -1.37 -4.60 -6.72
N ASP A 60 -0.66 -5.72 -6.78
CA ASP A 60 -0.86 -6.82 -5.84
C ASP A 60 -0.40 -6.42 -4.44
N LEU A 61 0.75 -5.74 -4.33
CA LEU A 61 1.25 -5.26 -3.05
C LEU A 61 0.24 -4.33 -2.38
N ILE A 62 -0.30 -3.38 -3.13
CA ILE A 62 -1.27 -2.42 -2.61
C ILE A 62 -2.55 -3.12 -2.16
N THR A 63 -3.05 -4.02 -2.99
CA THR A 63 -4.27 -4.78 -2.69
C THR A 63 -4.08 -5.63 -1.44
N ASP A 64 -2.96 -6.33 -1.34
CA ASP A 64 -2.67 -7.18 -0.20
C ASP A 64 -2.50 -6.36 1.08
N ALA A 65 -1.82 -5.22 1.00
CA ALA A 65 -1.63 -4.34 2.16
C ALA A 65 -2.97 -3.76 2.63
N ALA A 66 -3.81 -3.32 1.70
CA ALA A 66 -5.14 -2.79 2.04
C ALA A 66 -6.00 -3.87 2.70
N HIS A 67 -5.95 -5.08 2.16
CA HIS A 67 -6.68 -6.21 2.73
C HIS A 67 -6.19 -6.53 4.13
N HIS A 68 -4.88 -6.48 4.35
CA HIS A 68 -4.28 -6.68 5.66
C HIS A 68 -4.78 -5.66 6.67
N VAL A 69 -4.83 -4.39 6.28
CA VAL A 69 -5.35 -3.32 7.15
C VAL A 69 -6.80 -3.61 7.54
N LEU A 70 -7.64 -3.89 6.54
CA LEU A 70 -9.07 -4.10 6.79
C LEU A 70 -9.36 -5.37 7.58
N THR A 71 -8.54 -6.39 7.41
CA THR A 71 -8.75 -7.68 8.08
C THR A 71 -8.20 -7.69 9.51
N TYR A 72 -7.03 -7.09 9.73
CA TYR A 72 -6.30 -7.25 10.99
C TYR A 72 -6.13 -5.97 11.81
N LEU A 73 -5.98 -4.82 11.16
CA LEU A 73 -5.62 -3.58 11.86
C LEU A 73 -6.81 -2.68 12.13
N ALA A 74 -7.70 -2.51 11.18
CA ALA A 74 -8.85 -1.60 11.26
C ALA A 74 -10.14 -2.34 11.64
N ARG A 75 -10.06 -3.23 12.58
CA ARG A 75 -11.20 -4.04 13.02
C ARG A 75 -12.06 -3.31 14.03
#